data_065468b8899944065aac13f64184809a
#
_entry.id   065468b8899944065aac13f64184809a
#
_cell.length_a   1.000
_cell.length_b   1.000
_cell.length_c   1.000
_cell.angle_alpha   90.00
_cell.angle_beta   90.00
_cell.angle_gamma   90.00
#
_symmetry.space_group_name_H-M   'P 1'
#
loop_
_entity.id
_entity.type
_entity.pdbx_description
1 polymer ?
#
loop_
_entity_poly.entity_id
_entity_poly.type
_entity_poly.pdbx_seq_one_letter_code
_entity_poly.pdbx_strand_id
1 'polypeptide(L)'
;MIKPLIAVAIAVATLSGCANNNTLSGDTFSSSQAGQAQAVSYGTLVSVRPVTIQGGDGNNIAGAIGGAVVGGFLGNTIGGGTGRRLGTAAGAVAGGVVGQQVQSMMNRNSGVELEVRRDNGTTFLVVQAQGVTQFQPGQRVTIAAHGNTVTITPR
;
A
#
# COMPACT_ATOMS: atom_id res chain seq x y z
N MET A 1 12.69 -19.81 31.79
CA MET A 1 11.65 -19.79 30.74
C MET A 1 11.57 -18.48 29.92
N ILE A 2 12.37 -17.44 30.23
CA ILE A 2 12.38 -16.13 29.54
C ILE A 2 13.19 -16.14 28.24
N LYS A 3 14.25 -16.97 28.16
CA LYS A 3 15.15 -17.05 26.99
C LYS A 3 14.45 -17.39 25.65
N PRO A 4 13.52 -18.38 25.56
CA PRO A 4 12.84 -18.65 24.30
C PRO A 4 11.84 -17.57 23.89
N LEU A 5 11.27 -16.83 24.85
CA LEU A 5 10.35 -15.72 24.58
C LEU A 5 11.05 -14.53 23.92
N ILE A 6 12.28 -14.23 24.34
CA ILE A 6 13.08 -13.15 23.73
C ILE A 6 13.49 -13.51 22.30
N ALA A 7 13.85 -14.78 22.05
CA ALA A 7 14.21 -15.24 20.70
C ALA A 7 13.04 -15.14 19.71
N VAL A 8 11.81 -15.46 20.13
CA VAL A 8 10.60 -15.33 19.30
C VAL A 8 10.27 -13.86 19.06
N ALA A 9 10.39 -12.99 20.05
CA ALA A 9 10.14 -11.56 19.89
C ALA A 9 11.13 -10.90 18.90
N ILE A 10 12.40 -11.29 18.92
CA ILE A 10 13.41 -10.80 17.96
C ILE A 10 13.14 -11.33 16.55
N ALA A 11 12.72 -12.59 16.39
CA ALA A 11 12.39 -13.17 15.09
C ALA A 11 11.18 -12.49 14.45
N VAL A 12 10.18 -12.08 15.22
CA VAL A 12 8.99 -11.35 14.72
C VAL A 12 9.36 -9.92 14.32
N ALA A 13 10.25 -9.26 15.04
CA ALA A 13 10.68 -7.90 14.74
C ALA A 13 11.50 -7.79 13.42
N THR A 14 12.19 -8.85 13.01
CA THR A 14 12.97 -8.86 11.76
C THR A 14 12.15 -9.11 10.49
N LEU A 15 10.90 -9.57 10.60
CA LEU A 15 10.01 -9.78 9.46
C LEU A 15 9.21 -8.53 9.05
N SER A 16 9.30 -7.42 9.76
CA SER A 16 8.60 -6.17 9.42
C SER A 16 9.26 -5.38 8.27
N GLY A 17 10.13 -6.02 7.47
CA GLY A 17 10.85 -5.44 6.35
C GLY A 17 9.99 -5.22 5.11
N CYS A 18 9.76 -3.95 4.77
CA CYS A 18 9.61 -3.42 3.41
C CYS A 18 8.42 -3.88 2.57
N ALA A 19 7.21 -3.47 2.95
CA ALA A 19 6.13 -3.32 1.98
C ALA A 19 6.04 -1.85 1.55
N ASN A 20 7.01 -1.37 0.75
CA ASN A 20 6.92 -0.05 0.14
C ASN A 20 6.39 -0.19 -1.29
N ASN A 21 5.07 -0.03 -1.46
CA ASN A 21 4.38 -0.13 -2.74
C ASN A 21 4.20 1.23 -3.43
N ASN A 22 5.07 2.21 -3.16
CA ASN A 22 4.97 3.56 -3.75
C ASN A 22 5.55 3.66 -5.17
N THR A 23 5.45 2.62 -5.98
CA THR A 23 6.01 2.57 -7.35
C THR A 23 5.13 3.23 -8.41
N LEU A 24 4.01 3.83 -8.05
CA LEU A 24 3.04 4.42 -8.98
C LEU A 24 3.01 5.96 -8.95
N SER A 25 4.02 6.61 -8.37
CA SER A 25 4.19 8.07 -8.44
C SER A 25 5.18 8.44 -9.55
N GLY A 26 5.06 9.64 -10.10
CA GLY A 26 6.02 10.16 -11.07
C GLY A 26 7.44 10.36 -10.53
N ASP A 27 7.60 10.33 -9.21
CA ASP A 27 8.86 10.59 -8.50
C ASP A 27 9.58 9.30 -8.08
N THR A 28 8.93 8.13 -8.21
CA THR A 28 9.48 6.84 -7.75
C THR A 28 9.37 5.79 -8.83
N PHE A 29 10.50 5.21 -9.21
CA PHE A 29 10.60 4.14 -10.20
C PHE A 29 10.99 2.83 -9.53
N SER A 30 10.41 1.73 -10.00
CA SER A 30 10.87 0.40 -9.60
C SER A 30 12.21 0.07 -10.28
N SER A 31 12.97 -0.84 -9.70
CA SER A 31 14.22 -1.32 -10.30
C SER A 31 14.00 -1.94 -11.68
N SER A 32 12.84 -2.50 -11.95
CA SER A 32 12.46 -3.05 -13.25
C SER A 32 12.16 -1.99 -14.30
N GLN A 33 11.83 -0.76 -13.90
CA GLN A 33 11.58 0.38 -14.79
C GLN A 33 12.85 1.19 -15.06
N ALA A 34 13.84 1.07 -14.21
CA ALA A 34 15.11 1.76 -14.36
C ALA A 34 15.84 1.26 -15.62
N GLY A 35 16.35 2.20 -16.43
CA GLY A 35 17.07 1.89 -17.67
C GLY A 35 16.19 1.50 -18.86
N GLN A 36 14.85 1.56 -18.74
CA GLN A 36 13.95 1.31 -19.87
C GLN A 36 13.55 2.63 -20.54
N ALA A 37 13.56 2.64 -21.88
CA ALA A 37 13.06 3.76 -22.65
C ALA A 37 11.54 3.82 -22.57
N GLN A 38 11.00 5.02 -22.31
CA GLN A 38 9.57 5.26 -22.24
C GLN A 38 9.14 6.19 -23.37
N ALA A 39 7.95 5.93 -23.94
CA ALA A 39 7.36 6.87 -24.90
C ALA A 39 6.88 8.13 -24.15
N VAL A 40 7.29 9.29 -24.66
CA VAL A 40 6.96 10.57 -24.04
C VAL A 40 6.04 11.37 -24.92
N SER A 41 5.00 11.96 -24.34
CA SER A 41 4.16 12.99 -24.93
C SER A 41 3.91 14.12 -23.95
N TYR A 42 3.30 15.20 -24.42
CA TYR A 42 3.07 16.39 -23.58
C TYR A 42 1.60 16.76 -23.53
N GLY A 43 1.24 17.46 -22.48
CA GLY A 43 -0.13 17.93 -22.27
C GLY A 43 -0.22 19.01 -21.22
N THR A 44 -1.45 19.37 -20.92
CA THR A 44 -1.80 20.34 -19.89
C THR A 44 -2.79 19.72 -18.93
N LEU A 45 -2.60 19.89 -17.63
CA LEU A 45 -3.55 19.48 -16.60
C LEU A 45 -4.84 20.29 -16.69
N VAL A 46 -5.96 19.61 -16.80
CA VAL A 46 -7.30 20.21 -16.82
C VAL A 46 -7.84 20.28 -15.40
N SER A 47 -7.75 19.18 -14.67
CA SER A 47 -8.18 19.09 -13.28
C SER A 47 -7.28 18.20 -12.45
N VAL A 48 -7.28 18.42 -11.14
CA VAL A 48 -6.52 17.68 -10.13
C VAL A 48 -7.44 17.40 -8.95
N ARG A 49 -7.59 16.14 -8.58
CA ARG A 49 -8.45 15.73 -7.46
C ARG A 49 -7.70 14.77 -6.54
N PRO A 50 -7.62 15.03 -5.23
CA PRO A 50 -7.06 14.07 -4.29
C PRO A 50 -7.96 12.83 -4.19
N VAL A 51 -7.35 11.65 -4.19
CA VAL A 51 -8.04 10.36 -4.07
C VAL A 51 -7.28 9.45 -3.12
N THR A 52 -7.92 8.39 -2.67
CA THR A 52 -7.26 7.32 -1.90
C THR A 52 -7.07 6.12 -2.81
N ILE A 53 -5.85 5.66 -2.95
CA ILE A 53 -5.52 4.41 -3.63
C ILE A 53 -5.51 3.30 -2.59
N GLN A 54 -6.42 2.34 -2.73
CA GLN A 54 -6.44 1.16 -1.88
C GLN A 54 -5.50 0.11 -2.52
N GLY A 55 -4.39 -0.14 -1.87
CA GLY A 55 -3.44 -1.18 -2.27
C GLY A 55 -3.89 -2.56 -1.83
N GLY A 56 -3.65 -3.55 -2.69
CA GLY A 56 -3.95 -4.95 -2.42
C GLY A 56 -5.39 -5.37 -2.75
N ASP A 57 -5.54 -6.62 -3.16
CA ASP A 57 -6.84 -7.29 -3.23
C ASP A 57 -7.46 -7.27 -1.83
N GLY A 58 -8.78 -7.03 -1.72
CA GLY A 58 -9.49 -6.82 -0.45
C GLY A 58 -9.34 -7.91 0.62
N ASN A 59 -8.58 -8.96 0.35
CA ASN A 59 -8.19 -10.01 1.28
C ASN A 59 -6.81 -9.69 1.91
N ASN A 60 -6.82 -8.92 2.97
CA ASN A 60 -5.62 -8.66 3.78
C ASN A 60 -5.25 -9.90 4.62
N ILE A 61 -4.97 -11.02 3.92
CA ILE A 61 -4.71 -12.34 4.52
C ILE A 61 -3.50 -12.28 5.46
N ALA A 62 -2.45 -11.56 5.08
CA ALA A 62 -1.26 -11.46 5.93
C ALA A 62 -1.55 -10.80 7.28
N GLY A 63 -2.37 -9.73 7.29
CA GLY A 63 -2.82 -9.09 8.54
C GLY A 63 -3.73 -9.98 9.36
N ALA A 64 -4.63 -10.71 8.70
CA ALA A 64 -5.52 -11.65 9.35
C ALA A 64 -4.73 -12.81 10.01
N ILE A 65 -3.77 -13.41 9.29
CA ILE A 65 -2.92 -14.49 9.83
C ILE A 65 -2.04 -13.95 10.97
N GLY A 66 -1.35 -12.84 10.76
CA GLY A 66 -0.50 -12.23 11.78
C GLY A 66 -1.28 -11.88 13.04
N GLY A 67 -2.42 -11.23 12.88
CA GLY A 67 -3.32 -10.90 14.00
C GLY A 67 -3.86 -12.12 14.73
N ALA A 68 -4.23 -13.19 14.00
CA ALA A 68 -4.71 -14.43 14.59
C ALA A 68 -3.62 -15.14 15.42
N VAL A 69 -2.38 -15.16 14.93
CA VAL A 69 -1.25 -15.74 15.67
C VAL A 69 -0.99 -14.97 16.97
N VAL A 70 -0.89 -13.65 16.90
CA VAL A 70 -0.67 -12.80 18.08
C VAL A 70 -1.85 -12.90 19.04
N GLY A 71 -3.08 -12.78 18.55
CA GLY A 71 -4.29 -12.87 19.36
C GLY A 71 -4.48 -14.24 20.00
N GLY A 72 -4.18 -15.32 19.26
CA GLY A 72 -4.21 -16.67 19.78
C GLY A 72 -3.17 -16.91 20.88
N PHE A 73 -1.96 -16.37 20.71
CA PHE A 73 -0.90 -16.44 21.73
C PHE A 73 -1.29 -15.70 23.00
N LEU A 74 -1.80 -14.47 22.88
CA LEU A 74 -2.28 -13.69 24.03
C LEU A 74 -3.46 -14.38 24.71
N GLY A 75 -4.43 -14.90 23.95
CA GLY A 75 -5.57 -15.64 24.47
C GLY A 75 -5.16 -16.94 25.20
N ASN A 76 -4.06 -17.58 24.79
CA ASN A 76 -3.51 -18.76 25.42
C ASN A 76 -2.90 -18.50 26.82
N THR A 77 -2.59 -17.25 27.13
CA THR A 77 -2.07 -16.86 28.46
C THR A 77 -3.17 -16.66 29.51
N ILE A 78 -4.44 -16.61 29.06
CA ILE A 78 -5.60 -16.35 29.91
C ILE A 78 -6.31 -17.68 30.22
N GLY A 79 -6.41 -18.02 31.52
CA GLY A 79 -7.13 -19.17 31.99
C GLY A 79 -6.33 -20.49 32.03
N GLY A 80 -6.95 -21.55 32.58
CA GLY A 80 -6.41 -22.91 32.68
C GLY A 80 -7.36 -23.95 32.07
N GLY A 81 -6.83 -25.10 31.65
CA GLY A 81 -7.64 -26.18 31.13
C GLY A 81 -8.48 -25.84 29.91
N THR A 82 -9.79 -26.04 29.98
CA THR A 82 -10.74 -25.78 28.89
C THR A 82 -10.87 -24.26 28.60
N GLY A 83 -10.76 -23.40 29.60
CA GLY A 83 -10.79 -21.94 29.46
C GLY A 83 -9.62 -21.41 28.63
N ARG A 84 -8.46 -22.03 28.71
CA ARG A 84 -7.29 -21.69 27.89
C ARG A 84 -7.53 -21.94 26.40
N ARG A 85 -8.18 -23.08 26.05
CA ARG A 85 -8.52 -23.40 24.65
C ARG A 85 -9.53 -22.41 24.08
N LEU A 86 -10.54 -22.03 24.86
CA LEU A 86 -11.51 -21.02 24.45
C LEU A 86 -10.86 -19.63 24.31
N GLY A 87 -9.99 -19.24 25.23
CA GLY A 87 -9.23 -17.99 25.17
C GLY A 87 -8.33 -17.90 23.95
N THR A 88 -7.65 -19.00 23.61
CA THR A 88 -6.83 -19.07 22.38
C THR A 88 -7.69 -18.93 21.11
N ALA A 89 -8.80 -19.64 21.02
CA ALA A 89 -9.69 -19.57 19.87
C ALA A 89 -10.32 -18.17 19.70
N ALA A 90 -10.85 -17.63 20.78
CA ALA A 90 -11.45 -16.29 20.79
C ALA A 90 -10.40 -15.20 20.45
N GLY A 91 -9.20 -15.30 21.02
CA GLY A 91 -8.09 -14.39 20.75
C GLY A 91 -7.61 -14.46 19.30
N ALA A 92 -7.53 -15.65 18.71
CA ALA A 92 -7.14 -15.82 17.32
C ALA A 92 -8.17 -15.19 16.35
N VAL A 93 -9.47 -15.39 16.60
CA VAL A 93 -10.54 -14.80 15.78
C VAL A 93 -10.54 -13.28 15.91
N ALA A 94 -10.53 -12.74 17.12
CA ALA A 94 -10.51 -11.30 17.35
C ALA A 94 -9.24 -10.66 16.77
N GLY A 95 -8.07 -11.27 17.01
CA GLY A 95 -6.79 -10.80 16.48
C GLY A 95 -6.73 -10.83 14.96
N GLY A 96 -7.31 -11.84 14.32
CA GLY A 96 -7.39 -11.93 12.86
C GLY A 96 -8.21 -10.80 12.24
N VAL A 97 -9.37 -10.50 12.82
CA VAL A 97 -10.24 -9.39 12.37
C VAL A 97 -9.55 -8.04 12.56
N VAL A 98 -8.96 -7.79 13.71
CA VAL A 98 -8.23 -6.54 13.99
C VAL A 98 -7.01 -6.42 13.07
N GLY A 99 -6.23 -7.48 12.89
CA GLY A 99 -5.05 -7.50 12.03
C GLY A 99 -5.40 -7.19 10.57
N GLN A 100 -6.49 -7.72 10.06
CA GLN A 100 -6.98 -7.42 8.72
C GLN A 100 -7.37 -5.94 8.58
N GLN A 101 -8.05 -5.37 9.57
CA GLN A 101 -8.42 -3.96 9.58
C GLN A 101 -7.20 -3.03 9.60
N VAL A 102 -6.21 -3.33 10.46
CA VAL A 102 -4.97 -2.55 10.55
C VAL A 102 -4.23 -2.58 9.22
N GLN A 103 -4.10 -3.73 8.59
CA GLN A 103 -3.45 -3.84 7.28
C GLN A 103 -4.21 -3.07 6.20
N SER A 104 -5.55 -3.08 6.20
CA SER A 104 -6.36 -2.29 5.28
C SER A 104 -6.10 -0.79 5.41
N MET A 105 -5.89 -0.31 6.64
CA MET A 105 -5.56 1.10 6.89
C MET A 105 -4.15 1.44 6.42
N MET A 106 -3.18 0.54 6.61
CA MET A 106 -1.80 0.72 6.18
C MET A 106 -1.64 0.65 4.66
N ASN A 107 -2.51 -0.08 3.97
CA ASN A 107 -2.50 -0.21 2.51
C ASN A 107 -3.20 0.94 1.77
N ARG A 108 -3.69 1.95 2.48
CA ARG A 108 -4.26 3.15 1.88
C ARG A 108 -3.16 4.16 1.60
N ASN A 109 -2.92 4.41 0.33
CA ASN A 109 -1.97 5.43 -0.10
C ASN A 109 -2.71 6.65 -0.62
N SER A 110 -2.21 7.83 -0.29
CA SER A 110 -2.69 9.06 -0.90
C SER A 110 -2.36 9.07 -2.38
N GLY A 111 -3.36 9.34 -3.19
CA GLY A 111 -3.22 9.44 -4.64
C GLY A 111 -3.79 10.75 -5.17
N VAL A 112 -3.59 10.95 -6.43
CA VAL A 112 -4.13 12.08 -7.18
C VAL A 112 -4.69 11.58 -8.50
N GLU A 113 -5.90 12.01 -8.78
CA GLU A 113 -6.55 11.86 -10.07
C GLU A 113 -6.23 13.09 -10.90
N LEU A 114 -5.67 12.87 -12.08
CA LEU A 114 -5.20 13.90 -12.99
C LEU A 114 -5.96 13.78 -14.31
N GLU A 115 -6.70 14.81 -14.69
CA GLU A 115 -7.27 14.94 -16.01
C GLU A 115 -6.28 15.71 -16.89
N VAL A 116 -5.82 15.08 -17.96
CA VAL A 116 -4.78 15.63 -18.83
C VAL A 116 -5.31 15.75 -20.26
N ARG A 117 -5.18 16.94 -20.84
CA ARG A 117 -5.40 17.18 -22.26
C ARG A 117 -4.03 17.17 -22.95
N ARG A 118 -3.83 16.19 -23.83
CA ARG A 118 -2.64 16.09 -24.68
C ARG A 118 -2.61 17.21 -25.72
N ASP A 119 -1.44 17.52 -26.22
CA ASP A 119 -1.26 18.51 -27.28
C ASP A 119 -1.95 18.13 -28.60
N ASN A 120 -2.25 16.83 -28.80
CA ASN A 120 -3.05 16.34 -29.92
C ASN A 120 -4.58 16.51 -29.73
N GLY A 121 -5.01 17.13 -28.62
CA GLY A 121 -6.41 17.38 -28.28
C GLY A 121 -7.13 16.28 -27.52
N THR A 122 -6.52 15.10 -27.36
CA THR A 122 -7.13 13.98 -26.62
C THR A 122 -7.06 14.23 -25.11
N THR A 123 -8.19 14.09 -24.41
CA THR A 123 -8.25 14.16 -22.95
C THR A 123 -8.37 12.75 -22.36
N PHE A 124 -7.66 12.50 -21.28
CA PHE A 124 -7.71 11.24 -20.54
C PHE A 124 -7.48 11.48 -19.07
N LEU A 125 -7.80 10.49 -18.25
CA LEU A 125 -7.71 10.53 -16.81
C LEU A 125 -6.72 9.48 -16.31
N VAL A 126 -5.85 9.86 -15.38
CA VAL A 126 -4.89 8.97 -14.72
C VAL A 126 -5.01 9.12 -13.21
N VAL A 127 -4.96 8.01 -12.50
CA VAL A 127 -4.79 7.97 -11.05
C VAL A 127 -3.39 7.45 -10.75
N GLN A 128 -2.63 8.25 -10.00
CA GLN A 128 -1.30 7.85 -9.55
C GLN A 128 -1.10 8.18 -8.07
N ALA A 129 -0.11 7.54 -7.43
CA ALA A 129 0.24 7.88 -6.06
C ALA A 129 0.69 9.33 -5.96
N GLN A 130 0.29 10.01 -4.89
CA GLN A 130 0.77 11.35 -4.59
C GLN A 130 2.25 11.27 -4.21
N GLY A 131 3.11 11.79 -5.07
CA GLY A 131 4.53 11.96 -4.80
C GLY A 131 4.81 13.25 -4.03
N VAL A 132 6.08 13.63 -4.01
CA VAL A 132 6.53 14.89 -3.40
C VAL A 132 6.06 16.11 -4.22
N THR A 133 5.94 15.91 -5.52
CA THR A 133 5.56 16.94 -6.48
C THR A 133 4.06 17.26 -6.40
N GLN A 134 3.75 18.54 -6.33
CA GLN A 134 2.37 19.02 -6.33
C GLN A 134 1.90 19.38 -7.74
N PHE A 135 0.67 19.00 -8.05
CA PHE A 135 0.03 19.30 -9.32
C PHE A 135 -0.95 20.45 -9.21
N GLN A 136 -1.02 21.27 -10.27
CA GLN A 136 -1.98 22.36 -10.35
C GLN A 136 -2.69 22.38 -11.71
N PRO A 137 -4.00 22.69 -11.76
CA PRO A 137 -4.70 22.88 -13.04
C PRO A 137 -4.01 23.96 -13.89
N GLY A 138 -3.96 23.73 -15.21
CA GLY A 138 -3.27 24.60 -16.15
C GLY A 138 -1.76 24.33 -16.30
N GLN A 139 -1.18 23.49 -15.45
CA GLN A 139 0.24 23.15 -15.49
C GLN A 139 0.59 22.29 -16.71
N ARG A 140 1.73 22.59 -17.34
CA ARG A 140 2.30 21.73 -18.39
C ARG A 140 2.90 20.49 -17.78
N VAL A 141 2.65 19.35 -18.42
CA VAL A 141 3.09 18.04 -17.94
C VAL A 141 3.73 17.22 -19.03
N THR A 142 4.61 16.34 -18.60
CA THR A 142 5.16 15.24 -19.38
C THR A 142 4.34 13.98 -19.08
N ILE A 143 3.97 13.26 -20.11
CA ILE A 143 3.22 12.02 -20.07
C ILE A 143 4.17 10.92 -20.50
N ALA A 144 4.64 10.11 -19.58
CA ALA A 144 5.48 8.95 -19.84
C ALA A 144 4.63 7.69 -19.89
N ALA A 145 4.73 6.94 -20.97
CA ALA A 145 3.99 5.69 -21.17
C ALA A 145 4.97 4.51 -21.29
N HIS A 146 4.72 3.47 -20.48
CA HIS A 146 5.45 2.21 -20.53
C HIS A 146 4.46 1.04 -20.46
N GLY A 147 4.30 0.33 -21.57
CA GLY A 147 3.26 -0.68 -21.69
C GLY A 147 1.88 -0.11 -21.37
N ASN A 148 1.21 -0.66 -20.37
CA ASN A 148 -0.12 -0.21 -19.93
C ASN A 148 -0.07 0.85 -18.81
N THR A 149 1.13 1.24 -18.36
CA THR A 149 1.31 2.21 -17.29
C THR A 149 1.58 3.59 -17.87
N VAL A 150 0.86 4.58 -17.38
CA VAL A 150 1.05 5.99 -17.71
C VAL A 150 1.39 6.74 -16.42
N THR A 151 2.44 7.55 -16.49
CA THR A 151 2.89 8.39 -15.38
C THR A 151 2.94 9.85 -15.83
N ILE A 152 2.46 10.74 -14.98
CA ILE A 152 2.41 12.18 -15.23
C ILE A 152 3.42 12.86 -14.32
N THR A 153 4.25 13.72 -14.90
CA THR A 153 5.19 14.56 -14.16
C THR A 153 5.08 16.01 -14.62
N PRO A 154 5.21 17.00 -13.71
CA PRO A 154 5.32 18.40 -14.09
C PRO A 154 6.53 18.65 -14.98
N ARG A 155 6.40 19.66 -15.83
CA ARG A 155 7.48 20.10 -16.71
C ARG A 155 7.96 21.49 -16.34
#